data_285f7c94eceabbb67efdb3e4c4306bf0
#
_entry.id   285f7c94eceabbb67efdb3e4c4306bf0
#
_cell.length_a   1.000
_cell.length_b   1.000
_cell.length_c   1.000
_cell.angle_alpha   90.00
_cell.angle_beta   90.00
_cell.angle_gamma   90.00
#
_symmetry.space_group_name_H-M   'P 1'
#
loop_
_entity.id
_entity.type
_entity.pdbx_description
1 polymer ?
#
loop_
_entity_poly.entity_id
_entity_poly.type
_entity_poly.pdbx_seq_one_letter_code
_entity_poly.pdbx_strand_id
1 'polypeptide(L)'
;MHENLNMRLALGLCALLSAAGCGLKLQLVDHSVKKPSNVAVYFTVETHDNMPVANLTPQDFVIYEDRQPVSALESKQTILQPEVAAIHYTLLLVDMSGSVVDSGDMPKLIQAASSFGDRVGTYQKVAVYSFDGSPHLTQVVGFGGNVRGGIASLATRRPRDPSTNLNGAVIEGLRLLSHEMEHGPVPLRFGTLVVFTDGTDRAHRASADDVSRALDGAGIESYVIGAGQEVDRSQLSRIGRQGTFASQNPADVQKGFDEIAARIEAASRRYYLLSYCSPSRAGEHEVEIEAKGAGSSGRLNYRFNAEGFGPNCDPNTKPSFDVHHPRSMPPPNVADRPAETAAAPSQGHAKPASWTPNR
;
A
#
# COMPACT_ATOMS: atom_id res chain seq x y z
N MET A 1 -53.71 56.43 23.12
CA MET A 1 -53.77 54.98 23.33
C MET A 1 -52.91 54.36 22.23
N HIS A 2 -51.71 53.98 22.62
CA HIS A 2 -50.69 53.49 21.72
C HIS A 2 -50.54 51.96 21.91
N GLU A 3 -50.81 51.22 20.90
CA GLU A 3 -50.44 49.79 20.86
C GLU A 3 -49.15 49.60 20.08
N ASN A 4 -48.15 49.08 20.78
CA ASN A 4 -46.84 48.72 20.26
C ASN A 4 -46.89 47.34 19.60
N LEU A 5 -46.64 47.30 18.31
CA LEU A 5 -46.49 46.08 17.52
C LEU A 5 -45.02 45.65 17.49
N ASN A 6 -44.66 44.73 18.36
CA ASN A 6 -43.30 44.12 18.41
C ASN A 6 -43.19 43.06 17.30
N MET A 7 -42.53 43.39 16.22
CA MET A 7 -42.17 42.51 15.12
C MET A 7 -40.89 41.76 15.50
N ARG A 8 -40.99 40.51 15.96
CA ARG A 8 -39.87 39.62 16.21
C ARG A 8 -39.31 39.10 14.89
N LEU A 9 -38.14 39.61 14.51
CA LEU A 9 -37.33 39.11 13.42
C LEU A 9 -36.72 37.75 13.86
N ALA A 10 -37.24 36.64 13.33
CA ALA A 10 -36.65 35.34 13.48
C ALA A 10 -35.49 35.19 12.47
N LEU A 11 -34.26 35.38 12.91
CA LEU A 11 -33.07 34.97 12.12
C LEU A 11 -33.05 33.44 12.05
N GLY A 12 -33.45 32.91 10.89
CA GLY A 12 -33.19 31.53 10.52
C GLY A 12 -31.71 31.31 10.26
N LEU A 13 -31.01 30.73 11.23
CA LEU A 13 -29.66 30.25 11.06
C LEU A 13 -29.70 28.98 10.19
N CYS A 14 -29.55 29.13 8.86
CA CYS A 14 -29.27 28.00 7.98
C CYS A 14 -27.89 27.45 8.34
N ALA A 15 -27.85 26.42 9.16
CA ALA A 15 -26.67 25.58 9.33
C ALA A 15 -26.45 24.84 8.00
N LEU A 16 -25.54 25.34 7.18
CA LEU A 16 -24.91 24.60 6.10
C LEU A 16 -24.13 23.44 6.74
N LEU A 17 -24.79 22.29 6.89
CA LEU A 17 -24.09 21.04 7.08
C LEU A 17 -23.25 20.82 5.82
N SER A 18 -21.98 21.16 5.91
CA SER A 18 -20.94 20.65 5.01
C SER A 18 -20.99 19.13 5.13
N ALA A 19 -21.69 18.48 4.20
CA ALA A 19 -21.52 17.05 3.98
C ALA A 19 -20.04 16.86 3.60
N ALA A 20 -19.20 16.56 4.59
CA ALA A 20 -17.86 16.04 4.37
C ALA A 20 -18.07 14.85 3.44
N GLY A 21 -17.53 14.93 2.22
CA GLY A 21 -17.81 14.00 1.14
C GLY A 21 -17.35 12.59 1.51
N CYS A 22 -18.29 11.78 1.98
CA CYS A 22 -18.15 10.34 2.06
C CYS A 22 -18.26 9.78 0.63
N GLY A 23 -17.22 9.93 -0.19
CA GLY A 23 -17.13 9.33 -1.50
C GLY A 23 -16.22 8.12 -1.50
N LEU A 24 -16.37 7.24 -2.49
CA LEU A 24 -15.38 6.22 -2.80
C LEU A 24 -14.37 6.80 -3.78
N LYS A 25 -13.12 6.41 -3.62
CA LYS A 25 -12.02 6.72 -4.53
C LYS A 25 -11.70 5.48 -5.33
N LEU A 26 -11.91 5.56 -6.64
CA LEU A 26 -11.54 4.51 -7.58
C LEU A 26 -10.28 4.93 -8.33
N GLN A 27 -9.32 4.02 -8.45
CA GLN A 27 -8.09 4.28 -9.21
C GLN A 27 -7.86 3.17 -10.22
N LEU A 28 -7.78 3.55 -11.50
CA LEU A 28 -7.44 2.62 -12.56
C LEU A 28 -6.00 2.13 -12.39
N VAL A 29 -5.81 0.82 -12.35
CA VAL A 29 -4.50 0.19 -12.45
C VAL A 29 -4.19 -0.10 -13.92
N ASP A 30 -5.07 -0.85 -14.59
CA ASP A 30 -4.96 -1.13 -16.04
C ASP A 30 -6.29 -1.65 -16.60
N HIS A 31 -6.40 -1.71 -17.92
CA HIS A 31 -7.53 -2.33 -18.60
C HIS A 31 -7.05 -3.21 -19.75
N SER A 32 -7.86 -4.21 -20.08
CA SER A 32 -7.61 -5.18 -21.13
C SER A 32 -8.81 -5.22 -22.07
N VAL A 33 -8.55 -5.13 -23.35
CA VAL A 33 -9.55 -5.21 -24.40
C VAL A 33 -9.22 -6.39 -25.31
N LYS A 34 -10.14 -7.34 -25.43
CA LYS A 34 -9.89 -8.58 -26.16
C LYS A 34 -11.09 -8.99 -27.00
N LYS A 35 -10.84 -9.36 -28.25
CA LYS A 35 -11.90 -9.92 -29.11
C LYS A 35 -12.44 -11.23 -28.53
N PRO A 36 -13.75 -11.52 -28.68
CA PRO A 36 -14.68 -10.80 -29.56
C PRO A 36 -15.23 -9.48 -29.00
N SER A 37 -15.42 -9.25 -27.70
CA SER A 37 -15.84 -7.99 -27.08
C SER A 37 -15.61 -7.97 -25.56
N ASN A 38 -14.59 -8.67 -25.09
CA ASN A 38 -14.24 -8.73 -23.69
C ASN A 38 -13.50 -7.46 -23.26
N VAL A 39 -14.02 -6.82 -22.23
CA VAL A 39 -13.35 -5.71 -21.56
C VAL A 39 -13.17 -6.10 -20.10
N ALA A 40 -11.93 -6.00 -19.62
CA ALA A 40 -11.58 -6.26 -18.22
C ALA A 40 -10.81 -5.07 -17.66
N VAL A 41 -11.18 -4.64 -16.46
CA VAL A 41 -10.62 -3.46 -15.80
C VAL A 41 -10.09 -3.85 -14.43
N TYR A 42 -8.83 -3.58 -14.18
CA TYR A 42 -8.18 -3.78 -12.90
C TYR A 42 -8.04 -2.43 -12.19
N PHE A 43 -8.61 -2.29 -11.02
CA PHE A 43 -8.66 -1.01 -10.30
C PHE A 43 -8.76 -1.23 -8.78
N THR A 44 -8.53 -0.17 -8.03
CA THR A 44 -8.73 -0.17 -6.57
C THR A 44 -9.98 0.60 -6.18
N VAL A 45 -10.58 0.21 -5.04
CA VAL A 45 -11.67 0.93 -4.39
C VAL A 45 -11.29 1.21 -2.94
N GLU A 46 -11.26 2.49 -2.60
CA GLU A 46 -10.90 2.98 -1.26
C GLU A 46 -11.91 4.05 -0.82
N THR A 47 -11.97 4.31 0.48
CA THR A 47 -12.62 5.51 1.02
C THR A 47 -11.75 6.73 0.78
N HIS A 48 -12.26 7.94 1.03
CA HIS A 48 -11.44 9.16 0.99
C HIS A 48 -10.24 9.13 1.93
N ASP A 49 -10.36 8.43 3.05
CA ASP A 49 -9.28 8.23 4.04
C ASP A 49 -8.31 7.11 3.64
N ASN A 50 -8.34 6.68 2.35
CA ASN A 50 -7.53 5.61 1.78
C ASN A 50 -7.71 4.24 2.49
N MET A 51 -8.88 4.02 3.11
CA MET A 51 -9.21 2.71 3.67
C MET A 51 -9.75 1.79 2.58
N PRO A 52 -9.21 0.57 2.46
CA PRO A 52 -9.69 -0.40 1.48
C PRO A 52 -11.18 -0.71 1.63
N VAL A 53 -11.91 -0.74 0.51
CA VAL A 53 -13.30 -1.18 0.47
C VAL A 53 -13.34 -2.58 -0.12
N ALA A 54 -13.68 -3.55 0.73
CA ALA A 54 -13.68 -4.97 0.37
C ALA A 54 -15.09 -5.51 0.13
N ASN A 55 -15.18 -6.69 -0.47
CA ASN A 55 -16.39 -7.50 -0.64
C ASN A 55 -17.49 -6.86 -1.51
N LEU A 56 -17.12 -5.95 -2.42
CA LEU A 56 -18.05 -5.50 -3.44
C LEU A 56 -18.33 -6.64 -4.43
N THR A 57 -19.59 -6.73 -4.85
CA THR A 57 -20.10 -7.72 -5.80
C THR A 57 -20.31 -7.09 -7.18
N PRO A 58 -20.52 -7.86 -8.27
CA PRO A 58 -20.81 -7.27 -9.57
C PRO A 58 -21.99 -6.27 -9.55
N GLN A 59 -22.96 -6.47 -8.65
CA GLN A 59 -24.16 -5.61 -8.52
C GLN A 59 -23.84 -4.24 -7.90
N ASP A 60 -22.71 -4.10 -7.24
CA ASP A 60 -22.26 -2.83 -6.65
C ASP A 60 -21.60 -1.91 -7.69
N PHE A 61 -21.44 -2.38 -8.95
CA PHE A 61 -20.85 -1.63 -10.03
C PHE A 61 -21.89 -1.36 -11.14
N VAL A 62 -21.89 -0.13 -11.64
CA VAL A 62 -22.64 0.27 -12.83
C VAL A 62 -21.64 0.73 -13.89
N ILE A 63 -21.71 0.15 -15.07
CA ILE A 63 -20.87 0.49 -16.23
C ILE A 63 -21.67 1.37 -17.18
N TYR A 64 -21.06 2.43 -17.66
CA TYR A 64 -21.57 3.25 -18.74
C TYR A 64 -20.55 3.26 -19.88
N GLU A 65 -21.01 3.05 -21.12
CA GLU A 65 -20.27 3.32 -22.34
C GLU A 65 -20.90 4.50 -23.06
N ASP A 66 -20.13 5.54 -23.35
CA ASP A 66 -20.61 6.79 -23.97
C ASP A 66 -21.82 7.38 -23.25
N ARG A 67 -21.80 7.34 -21.91
CA ARG A 67 -22.88 7.78 -21.00
C ARG A 67 -24.17 6.96 -21.06
N GLN A 68 -24.19 5.84 -21.79
CA GLN A 68 -25.30 4.91 -21.80
C GLN A 68 -25.05 3.77 -20.82
N PRO A 69 -25.98 3.44 -19.92
CA PRO A 69 -25.78 2.33 -18.99
C PRO A 69 -25.71 1.00 -19.74
N VAL A 70 -24.69 0.21 -19.43
CA VAL A 70 -24.53 -1.14 -19.93
C VAL A 70 -25.30 -2.10 -19.03
N SER A 71 -26.21 -2.88 -19.59
CA SER A 71 -26.97 -3.87 -18.83
C SER A 71 -26.05 -4.92 -18.25
N ALA A 72 -26.00 -5.06 -16.92
CA ALA A 72 -25.15 -6.03 -16.23
C ALA A 72 -25.49 -7.48 -16.63
N LEU A 73 -26.75 -7.76 -16.91
CA LEU A 73 -27.20 -9.10 -17.33
C LEU A 73 -26.76 -9.43 -18.76
N GLU A 74 -27.01 -8.50 -19.71
CA GLU A 74 -26.68 -8.71 -21.12
C GLU A 74 -25.18 -8.70 -21.37
N SER A 75 -24.43 -7.86 -20.65
CA SER A 75 -22.97 -7.83 -20.71
C SER A 75 -22.31 -8.93 -19.91
N LYS A 76 -23.09 -9.74 -19.18
CA LYS A 76 -22.59 -10.80 -18.31
C LYS A 76 -21.54 -10.30 -17.32
N GLN A 77 -21.76 -9.10 -16.77
CA GLN A 77 -20.83 -8.45 -15.85
C GLN A 77 -20.44 -9.37 -14.70
N THR A 78 -19.14 -9.52 -14.45
CA THR A 78 -18.59 -10.39 -13.41
C THR A 78 -17.33 -9.81 -12.79
N ILE A 79 -17.00 -10.27 -11.58
CA ILE A 79 -15.69 -10.01 -10.96
C ILE A 79 -14.85 -11.28 -11.07
N LEU A 80 -13.70 -11.16 -11.69
CA LEU A 80 -12.70 -12.23 -11.76
C LEU A 80 -11.81 -12.16 -10.52
N GLN A 81 -11.23 -13.32 -10.16
CA GLN A 81 -10.22 -13.36 -9.11
C GLN A 81 -8.99 -12.55 -9.57
N PRO A 82 -8.50 -11.58 -8.76
CA PRO A 82 -7.36 -10.74 -9.15
C PRO A 82 -6.11 -11.53 -9.53
N GLU A 83 -5.90 -12.69 -8.93
CA GLU A 83 -4.71 -13.57 -9.13
C GLU A 83 -4.57 -14.08 -10.57
N VAL A 84 -5.63 -14.05 -11.37
CA VAL A 84 -5.53 -14.44 -12.80
C VAL A 84 -4.71 -13.43 -13.61
N ALA A 85 -4.55 -12.21 -13.11
CA ALA A 85 -3.90 -11.10 -13.81
C ALA A 85 -2.75 -10.46 -13.03
N ALA A 86 -2.71 -10.61 -11.72
CA ALA A 86 -1.79 -9.92 -10.83
C ALA A 86 -1.09 -10.90 -9.87
N ILE A 87 0.16 -10.57 -9.51
CA ILE A 87 0.88 -11.22 -8.41
C ILE A 87 1.31 -10.15 -7.42
N HIS A 88 1.08 -10.41 -6.14
CA HIS A 88 1.60 -9.62 -5.04
C HIS A 88 2.80 -10.36 -4.42
N TYR A 89 3.92 -9.67 -4.27
CA TYR A 89 5.14 -10.17 -3.65
C TYR A 89 5.34 -9.48 -2.31
N THR A 90 5.54 -10.24 -1.24
CA THR A 90 5.94 -9.70 0.08
C THR A 90 7.33 -10.17 0.42
N LEU A 91 8.25 -9.23 0.65
CA LEU A 91 9.57 -9.49 1.19
C LEU A 91 9.60 -9.12 2.67
N LEU A 92 9.79 -10.12 3.53
CA LEU A 92 10.03 -9.93 4.96
C LEU A 92 11.52 -9.89 5.23
N LEU A 93 12.02 -8.77 5.76
CA LEU A 93 13.37 -8.60 6.30
C LEU A 93 13.35 -8.79 7.82
N VAL A 94 14.14 -9.70 8.33
CA VAL A 94 14.23 -9.99 9.76
C VAL A 94 15.61 -9.58 10.27
N ASP A 95 15.64 -8.67 11.24
CA ASP A 95 16.84 -8.27 11.94
C ASP A 95 17.37 -9.46 12.76
N MET A 96 18.64 -9.78 12.53
CA MET A 96 19.39 -10.84 13.22
C MET A 96 20.66 -10.27 13.84
N SER A 97 20.65 -8.99 14.23
CA SER A 97 21.74 -8.35 14.98
C SER A 97 21.95 -9.01 16.35
N GLY A 98 23.04 -8.68 16.99
CA GLY A 98 23.38 -9.25 18.29
C GLY A 98 22.30 -9.07 19.34
N SER A 99 21.69 -7.88 19.42
CA SER A 99 20.59 -7.59 20.37
C SER A 99 19.39 -8.52 20.20
N VAL A 100 18.96 -8.77 18.95
CA VAL A 100 17.85 -9.69 18.67
C VAL A 100 18.20 -11.13 19.06
N VAL A 101 19.38 -11.60 18.64
CA VAL A 101 19.79 -13.00 18.86
C VAL A 101 20.03 -13.29 20.35
N ASP A 102 20.60 -12.34 21.08
CA ASP A 102 20.95 -12.51 22.50
C ASP A 102 19.80 -12.13 23.46
N SER A 103 18.69 -11.58 22.94
CA SER A 103 17.52 -11.17 23.74
C SER A 103 16.82 -12.32 24.49
N GLY A 104 16.97 -13.55 24.01
CA GLY A 104 16.18 -14.70 24.46
C GLY A 104 14.76 -14.77 23.85
N ASP A 105 14.33 -13.77 23.06
CA ASP A 105 12.99 -13.69 22.46
C ASP A 105 12.89 -14.34 21.05
N MET A 106 13.98 -14.94 20.56
CA MET A 106 13.98 -15.64 19.25
C MET A 106 12.82 -16.61 19.03
N PRO A 107 12.40 -17.45 20.02
CA PRO A 107 11.24 -18.34 19.79
C PRO A 107 9.95 -17.56 19.51
N LYS A 108 9.73 -16.44 20.19
CA LYS A 108 8.54 -15.58 19.98
C LYS A 108 8.61 -14.91 18.61
N LEU A 109 9.76 -14.40 18.20
CA LEU A 109 9.99 -13.81 16.88
C LEU A 109 9.70 -14.84 15.77
N ILE A 110 10.24 -16.05 15.87
CA ILE A 110 10.02 -17.14 14.92
C ILE A 110 8.53 -17.48 14.83
N GLN A 111 7.84 -17.59 15.96
CA GLN A 111 6.41 -17.85 15.99
C GLN A 111 5.62 -16.73 15.30
N ALA A 112 5.89 -15.47 15.65
CA ALA A 112 5.21 -14.31 15.11
C ALA A 112 5.42 -14.17 13.58
N ALA A 113 6.68 -14.28 13.14
CA ALA A 113 7.04 -14.22 11.73
C ALA A 113 6.44 -15.40 10.93
N SER A 114 6.37 -16.61 11.53
CA SER A 114 5.73 -17.77 10.88
C SER A 114 4.22 -17.56 10.71
N SER A 115 3.54 -17.08 11.76
CA SER A 115 2.10 -16.75 11.69
C SER A 115 1.81 -15.67 10.66
N PHE A 116 2.66 -14.65 10.58
CA PHE A 116 2.61 -13.62 9.55
C PHE A 116 2.76 -14.22 8.15
N GLY A 117 3.80 -15.03 7.95
CA GLY A 117 4.09 -15.67 6.66
C GLY A 117 2.95 -16.58 6.18
N ASP A 118 2.35 -17.36 7.08
CA ASP A 118 1.19 -18.21 6.77
C ASP A 118 -0.03 -17.36 6.38
N ARG A 119 -0.30 -16.28 7.12
CA ARG A 119 -1.46 -15.41 6.88
C ARG A 119 -1.32 -14.65 5.57
N VAL A 120 -0.20 -13.97 5.34
CA VAL A 120 0.04 -13.20 4.11
C VAL A 120 0.25 -14.12 2.91
N GLY A 121 0.88 -15.28 3.11
CA GLY A 121 1.12 -16.30 2.08
C GLY A 121 -0.14 -16.90 1.47
N THR A 122 -1.32 -16.69 2.08
CA THR A 122 -2.61 -17.13 1.54
C THR A 122 -2.94 -16.45 0.20
N TYR A 123 -2.50 -15.20 0.00
CA TYR A 123 -2.83 -14.39 -1.17
C TYR A 123 -1.63 -13.64 -1.77
N GLN A 124 -0.45 -13.75 -1.15
CA GLN A 124 0.78 -13.14 -1.68
C GLN A 124 1.92 -14.17 -1.72
N LYS A 125 2.88 -13.97 -2.62
CA LYS A 125 4.12 -14.72 -2.60
C LYS A 125 5.09 -14.12 -1.59
N VAL A 126 5.45 -14.87 -0.56
CA VAL A 126 6.29 -14.40 0.52
C VAL A 126 7.71 -14.94 0.36
N ALA A 127 8.71 -14.05 0.48
CA ALA A 127 10.11 -14.39 0.69
C ALA A 127 10.58 -13.81 2.02
N VAL A 128 11.56 -14.44 2.64
CA VAL A 128 12.16 -14.00 3.90
C VAL A 128 13.67 -13.91 3.76
N TYR A 129 14.21 -12.77 4.14
CA TYR A 129 15.64 -12.52 4.23
C TYR A 129 15.98 -12.00 5.61
N SER A 130 17.17 -12.31 6.10
CA SER A 130 17.69 -11.75 7.33
C SER A 130 18.80 -10.75 7.02
N PHE A 131 18.95 -9.80 7.92
CA PHE A 131 20.07 -8.85 7.90
C PHE A 131 20.67 -8.70 9.30
N ASP A 132 21.92 -8.27 9.33
CA ASP A 132 22.68 -7.89 10.51
C ASP A 132 23.51 -6.64 10.17
N GLY A 133 24.64 -6.38 10.78
CA GLY A 133 25.55 -5.28 10.41
C GLY A 133 26.28 -5.46 9.09
N SER A 134 26.21 -6.64 8.47
CA SER A 134 26.87 -6.93 7.20
C SER A 134 26.27 -6.12 6.04
N PRO A 135 27.03 -5.92 4.93
CA PRO A 135 26.54 -5.14 3.80
C PRO A 135 25.43 -5.82 2.99
N HIS A 136 25.25 -7.14 3.10
CA HIS A 136 24.35 -7.92 2.26
C HIS A 136 23.31 -8.69 3.06
N LEU A 137 22.11 -8.78 2.46
CA LEU A 137 21.04 -9.64 2.95
C LEU A 137 21.42 -11.12 2.85
N THR A 138 20.90 -11.91 3.78
CA THR A 138 21.04 -13.37 3.74
C THR A 138 19.69 -14.02 3.49
N GLN A 139 19.56 -14.76 2.40
CA GLN A 139 18.32 -15.44 2.08
C GLN A 139 17.99 -16.51 3.13
N VAL A 140 16.76 -16.46 3.62
CA VAL A 140 16.17 -17.47 4.52
C VAL A 140 15.26 -18.40 3.72
N VAL A 141 14.38 -17.81 2.93
CA VAL A 141 13.53 -18.51 1.96
C VAL A 141 13.18 -17.58 0.79
N GLY A 142 13.28 -18.09 -0.44
CA GLY A 142 12.90 -17.36 -1.65
C GLY A 142 11.38 -17.37 -1.90
N PHE A 143 10.93 -16.56 -2.85
CA PHE A 143 9.53 -16.52 -3.25
C PHE A 143 9.01 -17.89 -3.72
N GLY A 144 7.87 -18.32 -3.16
CA GLY A 144 7.27 -19.63 -3.44
C GLY A 144 7.89 -20.81 -2.68
N GLY A 145 8.87 -20.54 -1.78
CA GLY A 145 9.46 -21.56 -0.90
C GLY A 145 8.61 -21.87 0.33
N ASN A 146 9.07 -22.81 1.14
CA ASN A 146 8.45 -23.14 2.44
C ASN A 146 8.78 -22.07 3.48
N VAL A 147 7.91 -21.07 3.63
CA VAL A 147 8.11 -19.92 4.51
C VAL A 147 8.28 -20.36 5.96
N ARG A 148 7.42 -21.23 6.48
CA ARG A 148 7.47 -21.71 7.87
C ARG A 148 8.79 -22.45 8.16
N GLY A 149 9.20 -23.36 7.27
CA GLY A 149 10.46 -24.08 7.41
C GLY A 149 11.69 -23.18 7.33
N GLY A 150 11.65 -22.19 6.44
CA GLY A 150 12.71 -21.18 6.33
C GLY A 150 12.85 -20.34 7.61
N ILE A 151 11.74 -19.78 8.12
CA ILE A 151 11.74 -18.97 9.36
C ILE A 151 12.24 -19.78 10.56
N ALA A 152 11.85 -21.06 10.67
CA ALA A 152 12.34 -21.93 11.73
C ALA A 152 13.89 -22.06 11.75
N SER A 153 14.56 -21.95 10.58
CA SER A 153 16.02 -21.98 10.49
C SER A 153 16.71 -20.78 11.15
N LEU A 154 16.00 -19.70 11.43
CA LEU A 154 16.55 -18.54 12.14
C LEU A 154 17.01 -18.88 13.56
N ALA A 155 16.41 -19.90 14.20
CA ALA A 155 16.77 -20.34 15.55
C ALA A 155 18.26 -20.67 15.71
N THR A 156 18.91 -21.16 14.67
CA THR A 156 20.32 -21.59 14.68
C THR A 156 21.26 -20.59 14.03
N ARG A 157 20.74 -19.54 13.41
CA ARG A 157 21.57 -18.51 12.76
C ARG A 157 22.26 -17.62 13.79
N ARG A 158 23.42 -17.16 13.43
CA ARG A 158 24.19 -16.17 14.21
C ARG A 158 24.60 -15.02 13.30
N PRO A 159 24.62 -13.78 13.81
CA PRO A 159 25.07 -12.64 13.02
C PRO A 159 26.53 -12.79 12.61
N ARG A 160 26.88 -12.33 11.42
CA ARG A 160 28.28 -12.18 10.99
C ARG A 160 28.89 -10.89 11.54
N ASP A 161 28.04 -9.86 11.62
CA ASP A 161 28.34 -8.57 12.22
C ASP A 161 27.21 -8.26 13.21
N PRO A 162 27.49 -8.22 14.54
CA PRO A 162 26.41 -8.05 15.54
C PRO A 162 25.77 -6.68 15.55
N SER A 163 26.25 -5.71 14.76
CA SER A 163 25.57 -4.42 14.57
C SER A 163 24.33 -4.55 13.67
N THR A 164 23.66 -3.44 13.39
CA THR A 164 22.42 -3.40 12.60
C THR A 164 22.59 -2.50 11.39
N ASN A 165 22.52 -3.05 10.16
CA ASN A 165 22.54 -2.31 8.90
C ASN A 165 21.11 -2.16 8.37
N LEU A 166 20.24 -1.44 9.10
CA LEU A 166 18.83 -1.28 8.78
C LEU A 166 18.63 -0.55 7.44
N ASN A 167 19.30 0.59 7.27
CA ASN A 167 19.16 1.41 6.06
C ASN A 167 19.65 0.67 4.80
N GLY A 168 20.80 0.01 4.89
CA GLY A 168 21.33 -0.81 3.78
C GLY A 168 20.42 -1.98 3.45
N ALA A 169 19.87 -2.66 4.45
CA ALA A 169 18.94 -3.78 4.28
C ALA A 169 17.67 -3.36 3.57
N VAL A 170 17.07 -2.20 3.90
CA VAL A 170 15.91 -1.66 3.22
C VAL A 170 16.21 -1.40 1.74
N ILE A 171 17.33 -0.73 1.42
CA ILE A 171 17.71 -0.42 0.03
C ILE A 171 17.93 -1.69 -0.78
N GLU A 172 18.66 -2.67 -0.22
CA GLU A 172 18.92 -3.95 -0.90
C GLU A 172 17.62 -4.76 -1.07
N GLY A 173 16.75 -4.77 -0.04
CA GLY A 173 15.44 -5.40 -0.09
C GLY A 173 14.53 -4.82 -1.17
N LEU A 174 14.50 -3.50 -1.33
CA LEU A 174 13.76 -2.84 -2.42
C LEU A 174 14.29 -3.25 -3.79
N ARG A 175 15.62 -3.32 -3.97
CA ARG A 175 16.23 -3.76 -5.25
C ARG A 175 15.88 -5.21 -5.56
N LEU A 176 15.95 -6.10 -4.57
CA LEU A 176 15.60 -7.50 -4.71
C LEU A 176 14.14 -7.67 -5.10
N LEU A 177 13.24 -6.96 -4.43
CA LEU A 177 11.80 -7.02 -4.69
C LEU A 177 11.47 -6.43 -6.08
N SER A 178 12.09 -5.31 -6.47
CA SER A 178 11.96 -4.74 -7.81
C SER A 178 12.42 -5.72 -8.89
N HIS A 179 13.56 -6.38 -8.69
CA HIS A 179 14.06 -7.39 -9.62
C HIS A 179 13.08 -8.56 -9.78
N GLU A 180 12.50 -9.06 -8.69
CA GLU A 180 11.49 -10.12 -8.76
C GLU A 180 10.23 -9.67 -9.50
N MET A 181 9.79 -8.44 -9.27
CA MET A 181 8.64 -7.85 -9.97
C MET A 181 8.92 -7.70 -11.48
N GLU A 182 10.13 -7.28 -11.87
CA GLU A 182 10.51 -7.14 -13.28
C GLU A 182 10.46 -8.45 -14.05
N HIS A 183 10.78 -9.58 -13.40
CA HIS A 183 10.88 -10.90 -14.03
C HIS A 183 9.68 -11.81 -13.75
N GLY A 184 8.65 -11.31 -13.07
CA GLY A 184 7.44 -12.07 -12.74
C GLY A 184 6.65 -12.53 -13.98
N PRO A 185 5.94 -13.68 -13.87
CA PRO A 185 5.29 -14.34 -15.02
C PRO A 185 3.97 -13.72 -15.46
N VAL A 186 3.44 -12.73 -14.72
CA VAL A 186 2.17 -12.05 -15.05
C VAL A 186 2.39 -10.56 -15.24
N PRO A 187 1.50 -9.88 -15.99
CA PRO A 187 1.69 -8.46 -16.34
C PRO A 187 1.62 -7.53 -15.13
N LEU A 188 0.68 -7.73 -14.22
CA LEU A 188 0.49 -6.86 -13.06
C LEU A 188 1.22 -7.45 -11.85
N ARG A 189 2.15 -6.68 -11.30
CA ARG A 189 3.03 -7.12 -10.21
C ARG A 189 3.15 -6.02 -9.18
N PHE A 190 2.93 -6.37 -7.91
CA PHE A 190 2.95 -5.46 -6.78
C PHE A 190 3.93 -5.96 -5.74
N GLY A 191 4.62 -5.03 -5.08
CA GLY A 191 5.62 -5.34 -4.07
C GLY A 191 5.25 -4.75 -2.72
N THR A 192 5.47 -5.54 -1.67
CA THR A 192 5.35 -5.13 -0.27
C THR A 192 6.64 -5.49 0.45
N LEU A 193 7.29 -4.50 1.04
CA LEU A 193 8.44 -4.68 1.91
C LEU A 193 7.97 -4.61 3.36
N VAL A 194 8.31 -5.62 4.17
CA VAL A 194 8.07 -5.65 5.61
C VAL A 194 9.40 -5.80 6.32
N VAL A 195 9.68 -4.94 7.28
CA VAL A 195 10.93 -4.97 8.04
C VAL A 195 10.65 -5.16 9.52
N PHE A 196 11.27 -6.16 10.13
CA PHE A 196 11.32 -6.31 11.58
C PHE A 196 12.69 -5.90 12.10
N THR A 197 12.73 -5.09 13.18
CA THR A 197 13.95 -4.72 13.91
C THR A 197 13.65 -4.44 15.39
N ASP A 198 14.63 -4.62 16.27
CA ASP A 198 14.55 -4.26 17.69
C ASP A 198 15.28 -2.95 18.02
N GLY A 199 15.88 -2.31 17.02
CA GLY A 199 16.75 -1.15 17.23
C GLY A 199 16.80 -0.17 16.07
N THR A 200 17.90 0.57 16.04
CA THR A 200 18.21 1.60 15.07
C THR A 200 19.36 1.20 14.15
N ASP A 201 19.56 1.93 13.05
CA ASP A 201 20.71 1.71 12.16
C ASP A 201 22.02 2.08 12.87
N ARG A 202 22.85 1.08 13.15
CA ARG A 202 24.14 1.26 13.83
C ARG A 202 25.36 1.06 12.92
N ALA A 203 25.20 0.34 11.83
CA ALA A 203 26.28 0.11 10.88
C ALA A 203 26.57 1.34 10.00
N HIS A 204 25.61 2.26 9.87
CA HIS A 204 25.73 3.51 9.11
C HIS A 204 26.25 3.34 7.68
N ARG A 205 25.85 2.23 7.00
CA ARG A 205 26.31 1.93 5.63
C ARG A 205 25.52 2.71 4.56
N ALA A 206 24.35 3.21 4.90
CA ALA A 206 23.53 4.08 4.07
C ALA A 206 22.84 5.13 4.92
N SER A 207 22.56 6.29 4.33
CA SER A 207 21.87 7.37 5.03
C SER A 207 20.34 7.19 5.01
N ALA A 208 19.64 7.87 5.91
CA ALA A 208 18.18 7.93 5.90
C ALA A 208 17.62 8.57 4.59
N ASP A 209 18.39 9.51 4.01
CA ASP A 209 18.01 10.15 2.73
C ASP A 209 18.14 9.17 1.55
N ASP A 210 19.14 8.25 1.60
CA ASP A 210 19.26 7.19 0.59
C ASP A 210 18.05 6.24 0.66
N VAL A 211 17.61 5.88 1.86
CA VAL A 211 16.39 5.07 2.07
C VAL A 211 15.16 5.80 1.53
N SER A 212 15.00 7.09 1.85
CA SER A 212 13.85 7.87 1.38
C SER A 212 13.79 7.92 -0.14
N ARG A 213 14.92 8.18 -0.81
CA ARG A 213 15.00 8.18 -2.28
C ARG A 213 14.69 6.80 -2.88
N ALA A 214 15.20 5.73 -2.26
CA ALA A 214 14.93 4.37 -2.72
C ALA A 214 13.44 4.01 -2.62
N LEU A 215 12.79 4.37 -1.53
CA LEU A 215 11.34 4.16 -1.34
C LEU A 215 10.51 5.00 -2.31
N ASP A 216 10.88 6.27 -2.57
CA ASP A 216 10.17 7.16 -3.49
C ASP A 216 10.19 6.62 -4.94
N GLY A 217 11.30 6.00 -5.33
CA GLY A 217 11.48 5.48 -6.69
C GLY A 217 10.94 4.06 -6.93
N ALA A 218 10.68 3.30 -5.85
CA ALA A 218 10.40 1.86 -5.99
C ALA A 218 8.93 1.52 -6.34
N GLY A 219 7.97 2.39 -5.98
CA GLY A 219 6.54 2.08 -6.13
C GLY A 219 6.09 0.85 -5.31
N ILE A 220 6.82 0.54 -4.22
CA ILE A 220 6.63 -0.61 -3.34
C ILE A 220 6.02 -0.12 -2.02
N GLU A 221 5.01 -0.82 -1.53
CA GLU A 221 4.46 -0.58 -0.19
C GLU A 221 5.47 -1.00 0.87
N SER A 222 5.61 -0.21 1.93
CA SER A 222 6.57 -0.50 3.00
C SER A 222 5.94 -0.43 4.38
N TYR A 223 6.20 -1.45 5.18
CA TYR A 223 5.75 -1.61 6.56
C TYR A 223 6.92 -1.91 7.46
N VAL A 224 6.86 -1.43 8.71
CA VAL A 224 7.90 -1.70 9.70
C VAL A 224 7.30 -2.17 11.02
N ILE A 225 7.92 -3.17 11.61
CA ILE A 225 7.62 -3.71 12.92
C ILE A 225 8.86 -3.47 13.80
N GLY A 226 8.74 -2.57 14.76
CA GLY A 226 9.78 -2.31 15.76
C GLY A 226 9.34 -2.81 17.12
N ALA A 227 10.11 -3.73 17.74
CA ALA A 227 9.83 -4.21 19.09
C ALA A 227 11.13 -4.38 19.87
N GLY A 228 11.46 -3.41 20.71
CA GLY A 228 12.70 -3.38 21.49
C GLY A 228 12.91 -2.05 22.19
N GLN A 229 13.85 -2.02 23.15
CA GLN A 229 14.10 -0.82 23.96
C GLN A 229 14.73 0.34 23.17
N GLU A 230 15.41 0.05 22.05
CA GLU A 230 16.11 1.03 21.22
C GLU A 230 15.29 1.46 19.99
N VAL A 231 14.03 1.10 19.94
CA VAL A 231 13.13 1.44 18.83
C VAL A 231 12.87 2.95 18.78
N ASP A 232 13.26 3.58 17.67
CA ASP A 232 12.93 4.96 17.35
C ASP A 232 11.78 5.01 16.35
N ARG A 233 10.58 5.37 16.83
CA ARG A 233 9.38 5.50 15.99
C ARG A 233 9.57 6.47 14.84
N SER A 234 10.32 7.56 15.02
CA SER A 234 10.51 8.58 13.99
C SER A 234 11.34 8.02 12.81
N GLN A 235 12.40 7.26 13.11
CA GLN A 235 13.20 6.57 12.11
C GLN A 235 12.36 5.50 11.39
N LEU A 236 11.65 4.66 12.14
CA LEU A 236 10.85 3.58 11.57
C LEU A 236 9.71 4.09 10.68
N SER A 237 9.08 5.23 11.01
CA SER A 237 8.01 5.81 10.21
C SER A 237 8.48 6.37 8.86
N ARG A 238 9.77 6.69 8.72
CA ARG A 238 10.35 7.06 7.42
C ARG A 238 10.47 5.86 6.49
N ILE A 239 10.64 4.65 7.06
CA ILE A 239 10.73 3.40 6.31
C ILE A 239 9.32 2.83 6.08
N GLY A 240 8.50 2.68 7.13
CA GLY A 240 7.16 2.10 7.07
C GLY A 240 6.09 3.11 6.66
N ARG A 241 6.09 3.51 5.39
CA ARG A 241 5.21 4.59 4.88
C ARG A 241 3.74 4.23 4.90
N GLN A 242 3.39 2.96 4.66
CA GLN A 242 2.02 2.45 4.71
C GLN A 242 1.62 1.98 6.10
N GLY A 243 2.60 1.73 6.98
CA GLY A 243 2.32 1.38 8.37
C GLY A 243 3.56 1.09 9.19
N THR A 244 3.54 1.58 10.43
CA THR A 244 4.60 1.35 11.40
C THR A 244 3.97 0.90 12.71
N PHE A 245 4.36 -0.28 13.18
CA PHE A 245 4.18 -0.71 14.56
C PHE A 245 5.48 -0.43 15.31
N ALA A 246 5.41 0.23 16.45
CA ALA A 246 6.60 0.50 17.28
C ALA A 246 6.24 0.36 18.76
N SER A 247 6.97 -0.53 19.46
CA SER A 247 6.86 -0.75 20.90
C SER A 247 8.25 -0.87 21.52
N GLN A 248 8.44 -0.27 22.68
CA GLN A 248 9.65 -0.47 23.48
C GLN A 248 9.65 -1.80 24.25
N ASN A 249 8.53 -2.53 24.25
CA ASN A 249 8.43 -3.84 24.87
C ASN A 249 8.70 -4.95 23.83
N PRO A 250 9.79 -5.73 23.94
CA PRO A 250 10.06 -6.84 23.04
C PRO A 250 8.96 -7.91 22.99
N ALA A 251 8.16 -8.04 24.06
CA ALA A 251 7.05 -8.99 24.12
C ALA A 251 5.91 -8.66 23.14
N ASP A 252 5.85 -7.42 22.60
CA ASP A 252 4.81 -6.99 21.66
C ASP A 252 5.09 -7.42 20.20
N VAL A 253 6.12 -8.20 19.95
CA VAL A 253 6.50 -8.65 18.59
C VAL A 253 5.33 -9.33 17.86
N GLN A 254 4.61 -10.23 18.53
CA GLN A 254 3.44 -10.91 17.94
C GLN A 254 2.36 -9.91 17.53
N LYS A 255 2.03 -8.95 18.40
CA LYS A 255 1.06 -7.89 18.13
C LYS A 255 1.46 -7.06 16.91
N GLY A 256 2.77 -6.74 16.78
CA GLY A 256 3.30 -6.01 15.64
C GLY A 256 3.08 -6.76 14.32
N PHE A 257 3.44 -8.04 14.28
CA PHE A 257 3.24 -8.87 13.09
C PHE A 257 1.75 -9.04 12.75
N ASP A 258 0.89 -9.24 13.75
CA ASP A 258 -0.56 -9.39 13.55
C ASP A 258 -1.20 -8.11 13.00
N GLU A 259 -0.79 -6.94 13.51
CA GLU A 259 -1.27 -5.64 13.03
C GLU A 259 -0.85 -5.37 11.59
N ILE A 260 0.42 -5.60 11.26
CA ILE A 260 0.90 -5.37 9.89
C ILE A 260 0.30 -6.40 8.91
N ALA A 261 0.17 -7.67 9.32
CA ALA A 261 -0.52 -8.68 8.49
C ALA A 261 -1.98 -8.26 8.19
N ALA A 262 -2.71 -7.74 9.20
CA ALA A 262 -4.07 -7.25 8.99
C ALA A 262 -4.14 -6.07 8.02
N ARG A 263 -3.17 -5.14 8.08
CA ARG A 263 -3.08 -4.01 7.14
C ARG A 263 -2.81 -4.48 5.70
N ILE A 264 -1.87 -5.40 5.52
CA ILE A 264 -1.55 -5.97 4.19
C ILE A 264 -2.76 -6.74 3.63
N GLU A 265 -3.44 -7.54 4.46
CA GLU A 265 -4.65 -8.24 4.06
C GLU A 265 -5.74 -7.25 3.61
N ALA A 266 -6.01 -6.22 4.40
CA ALA A 266 -6.97 -5.18 4.05
C ALA A 266 -6.57 -4.48 2.74
N ALA A 267 -5.29 -4.11 2.59
CA ALA A 267 -4.78 -3.49 1.37
C ALA A 267 -4.96 -4.37 0.14
N SER A 268 -4.78 -5.69 0.26
CA SER A 268 -4.98 -6.64 -0.84
C SER A 268 -6.44 -6.73 -1.28
N ARG A 269 -7.39 -6.50 -0.38
CA ARG A 269 -8.83 -6.58 -0.66
C ARG A 269 -9.43 -5.37 -1.38
N ARG A 270 -8.64 -4.31 -1.59
CA ARG A 270 -9.09 -3.13 -2.35
C ARG A 270 -9.13 -3.33 -3.86
N TYR A 271 -8.48 -4.39 -4.38
CA TYR A 271 -8.35 -4.64 -5.81
C TYR A 271 -9.54 -5.39 -6.37
N TYR A 272 -10.02 -4.91 -7.52
CA TYR A 272 -11.11 -5.51 -8.27
C TYR A 272 -10.69 -5.71 -9.72
N LEU A 273 -11.03 -6.88 -10.27
CA LEU A 273 -10.91 -7.20 -11.67
C LEU A 273 -12.33 -7.38 -12.24
N LEU A 274 -12.93 -6.28 -12.68
CA LEU A 274 -14.25 -6.28 -13.27
C LEU A 274 -14.15 -6.64 -14.75
N SER A 275 -14.95 -7.58 -15.21
CA SER A 275 -14.98 -8.03 -16.59
C SER A 275 -16.42 -8.02 -17.12
N TYR A 276 -16.57 -7.64 -18.39
CA TYR A 276 -17.86 -7.60 -19.05
C TYR A 276 -17.74 -7.71 -20.57
N CYS A 277 -18.85 -8.02 -21.23
CA CYS A 277 -18.99 -8.03 -22.67
C CYS A 277 -19.50 -6.68 -23.17
N SER A 278 -18.66 -5.89 -23.82
CA SER A 278 -19.05 -4.60 -24.36
C SER A 278 -20.13 -4.74 -25.47
N PRO A 279 -21.18 -3.90 -25.47
CA PRO A 279 -22.12 -3.79 -26.56
C PRO A 279 -21.54 -3.10 -27.80
N SER A 280 -20.47 -2.34 -27.65
CA SER A 280 -19.80 -1.58 -28.72
C SER A 280 -19.17 -2.51 -29.76
N ARG A 281 -19.03 -2.03 -31.01
CA ARG A 281 -18.53 -2.84 -32.15
C ARG A 281 -17.36 -2.24 -32.90
N ALA A 282 -17.18 -0.94 -32.87
CA ALA A 282 -16.09 -0.25 -33.57
C ALA A 282 -15.87 1.14 -32.97
N GLY A 283 -14.66 1.67 -33.08
CA GLY A 283 -14.30 3.02 -32.67
C GLY A 283 -13.88 3.15 -31.21
N GLU A 284 -13.56 4.38 -30.84
CA GLU A 284 -13.20 4.74 -29.45
C GLU A 284 -14.44 4.98 -28.60
N HIS A 285 -14.44 4.43 -27.40
CA HIS A 285 -15.52 4.57 -26.44
C HIS A 285 -15.00 5.09 -25.10
N GLU A 286 -15.78 5.98 -24.48
CA GLU A 286 -15.54 6.44 -23.13
C GLU A 286 -16.30 5.54 -22.14
N VAL A 287 -15.59 5.01 -21.13
CA VAL A 287 -16.18 4.16 -20.10
C VAL A 287 -16.15 4.88 -18.77
N GLU A 288 -17.28 4.88 -18.08
CA GLU A 288 -17.39 5.25 -16.68
C GLU A 288 -17.81 4.03 -15.88
N ILE A 289 -17.08 3.72 -14.82
CA ILE A 289 -17.47 2.72 -13.83
C ILE A 289 -17.83 3.45 -12.55
N GLU A 290 -19.07 3.32 -12.10
CA GLU A 290 -19.52 3.79 -10.80
C GLU A 290 -19.56 2.62 -9.82
N ALA A 291 -18.84 2.73 -8.68
CA ALA A 291 -18.96 1.80 -7.57
C ALA A 291 -19.86 2.37 -6.47
N LYS A 292 -20.68 1.52 -5.87
CA LYS A 292 -21.55 1.84 -4.72
C LYS A 292 -21.25 0.90 -3.58
N GLY A 293 -20.96 1.44 -2.41
CA GLY A 293 -20.64 0.64 -1.23
C GLY A 293 -20.56 1.50 0.03
N ALA A 294 -20.81 0.91 1.19
CA ALA A 294 -20.72 1.57 2.49
C ALA A 294 -21.51 2.91 2.58
N GLY A 295 -22.63 3.04 1.85
CA GLY A 295 -23.42 4.27 1.81
C GLY A 295 -22.84 5.40 0.95
N SER A 296 -21.81 5.11 0.17
CA SER A 296 -21.06 6.05 -0.66
C SER A 296 -20.96 5.57 -2.10
N SER A 297 -20.59 6.46 -3.03
CA SER A 297 -20.27 6.10 -4.40
C SER A 297 -19.01 6.80 -4.88
N GLY A 298 -18.38 6.23 -5.92
CA GLY A 298 -17.23 6.82 -6.59
C GLY A 298 -17.20 6.40 -8.05
N ARG A 299 -16.41 7.10 -8.85
CA ARG A 299 -16.35 6.88 -10.29
C ARG A 299 -14.91 6.81 -10.79
N LEU A 300 -14.75 6.06 -11.86
CA LEU A 300 -13.52 5.86 -12.61
C LEU A 300 -13.83 5.98 -14.08
N ASN A 301 -13.01 6.72 -14.83
CA ASN A 301 -13.17 6.90 -16.27
C ASN A 301 -11.92 6.41 -17.01
N TYR A 302 -12.13 5.79 -18.17
CA TYR A 302 -11.07 5.42 -19.10
C TYR A 302 -11.64 5.33 -20.54
N ARG A 303 -10.78 5.05 -21.52
CA ARG A 303 -11.19 4.86 -22.93
C ARG A 303 -10.64 3.56 -23.45
N PHE A 304 -11.37 2.95 -24.38
CA PHE A 304 -10.90 1.80 -25.13
C PHE A 304 -11.37 1.85 -26.57
N ASN A 305 -10.69 1.07 -27.41
CA ASN A 305 -11.05 0.93 -28.84
C ASN A 305 -11.77 -0.40 -29.05
N ALA A 306 -13.00 -0.36 -29.60
CA ALA A 306 -13.85 -1.52 -29.89
C ALA A 306 -13.65 -2.07 -31.30
N GLU A 307 -12.62 -1.63 -32.05
CA GLU A 307 -12.45 -2.03 -33.44
C GLU A 307 -12.35 -3.55 -33.62
N GLY A 308 -13.27 -4.07 -34.43
CA GLY A 308 -13.37 -5.50 -34.72
C GLY A 308 -14.04 -6.32 -33.60
N PHE A 309 -14.81 -5.68 -32.71
CA PHE A 309 -15.64 -6.38 -31.76
C PHE A 309 -16.79 -7.11 -32.46
N GLY A 310 -17.16 -8.26 -31.89
CA GLY A 310 -18.19 -9.15 -32.42
C GLY A 310 -19.00 -9.83 -31.31
N PRO A 311 -19.93 -10.72 -31.71
CA PRO A 311 -20.73 -11.51 -30.77
C PRO A 311 -19.91 -12.62 -30.08
N ASN A 312 -20.59 -13.37 -29.18
CA ASN A 312 -20.06 -14.56 -28.50
C ASN A 312 -18.95 -14.30 -27.48
N CYS A 313 -19.03 -13.17 -26.79
CA CYS A 313 -18.13 -12.85 -25.69
C CYS A 313 -18.35 -13.76 -24.49
N ASP A 314 -17.24 -14.14 -23.83
CA ASP A 314 -17.19 -14.77 -22.51
C ASP A 314 -16.37 -13.90 -21.55
N PRO A 315 -16.99 -13.25 -20.56
CA PRO A 315 -16.31 -12.35 -19.65
C PRO A 315 -15.32 -13.06 -18.72
N ASN A 316 -15.40 -14.41 -18.62
CA ASN A 316 -14.41 -15.20 -17.87
C ASN A 316 -13.10 -15.43 -18.64
N THR A 317 -13.03 -14.98 -19.90
CA THR A 317 -11.79 -15.06 -20.67
C THR A 317 -10.67 -14.33 -19.94
N LYS A 318 -9.53 -15.01 -19.73
CA LYS A 318 -8.35 -14.41 -19.08
C LYS A 318 -7.96 -13.12 -19.79
N PRO A 319 -7.91 -11.98 -19.09
CA PRO A 319 -7.49 -10.71 -19.66
C PRO A 319 -6.01 -10.72 -20.05
N SER A 320 -5.64 -9.82 -20.96
CA SER A 320 -4.26 -9.62 -21.40
C SER A 320 -3.90 -8.16 -21.14
N PHE A 321 -3.17 -7.89 -20.07
CA PHE A 321 -2.67 -6.57 -19.73
C PHE A 321 -1.30 -6.32 -20.39
N ASP A 322 -0.92 -5.06 -20.55
CA ASP A 322 0.37 -4.73 -21.16
C ASP A 322 1.52 -5.02 -20.20
N VAL A 323 2.36 -5.99 -20.59
CA VAL A 323 3.54 -6.43 -19.82
C VAL A 323 4.67 -5.38 -19.81
N HIS A 324 4.68 -4.47 -20.79
CA HIS A 324 5.80 -3.55 -21.00
C HIS A 324 5.80 -2.32 -20.09
N HIS A 325 4.73 -2.12 -19.35
CA HIS A 325 4.62 -1.04 -18.39
C HIS A 325 4.18 -1.61 -17.04
N PRO A 326 5.10 -2.17 -16.24
CA PRO A 326 4.78 -2.45 -14.85
C PRO A 326 4.43 -1.11 -14.22
N ARG A 327 3.14 -0.81 -14.13
CA ARG A 327 2.68 0.35 -13.39
C ARG A 327 2.85 0.01 -11.93
N SER A 328 3.94 0.52 -11.34
CA SER A 328 3.98 0.72 -9.91
C SER A 328 2.68 1.42 -9.53
N MET A 329 2.04 0.97 -8.44
CA MET A 329 0.90 1.71 -7.90
C MET A 329 1.24 3.20 -7.89
N PRO A 330 0.31 4.09 -8.28
CA PRO A 330 0.52 5.50 -8.00
C PRO A 330 0.77 5.61 -6.49
N PRO A 331 1.83 6.30 -6.06
CA PRO A 331 2.08 6.50 -4.64
C PRO A 331 0.81 7.09 -4.03
N PRO A 332 0.44 6.69 -2.81
CA PRO A 332 -0.66 7.34 -2.11
C PRO A 332 -0.39 8.84 -2.15
N ASN A 333 -1.39 9.61 -2.58
CA ASN A 333 -1.25 11.05 -2.79
C ASN A 333 -0.73 11.70 -1.50
N VAL A 334 0.52 12.14 -1.50
CA VAL A 334 1.20 12.78 -0.35
C VAL A 334 0.56 14.16 -0.02
N ALA A 335 -0.48 14.57 -0.77
CA ALA A 335 -1.17 15.85 -0.63
C ALA A 335 -2.02 15.98 0.65
N ASP A 336 -2.30 14.90 1.39
CA ASP A 336 -3.15 14.94 2.58
C ASP A 336 -2.42 14.64 3.90
N ARG A 337 -1.15 15.02 4.04
CA ARG A 337 -0.61 15.22 5.39
C ARG A 337 -1.25 16.48 5.97
N PRO A 338 -1.84 16.41 7.19
CA PRO A 338 -2.18 17.63 7.89
C PRO A 338 -0.93 18.51 7.93
N ALA A 339 -1.03 19.76 7.48
CA ALA A 339 0.05 20.72 7.55
C ALA A 339 0.54 20.76 9.00
N GLU A 340 1.76 20.30 9.21
CA GLU A 340 2.46 20.47 10.47
C GLU A 340 2.48 21.96 10.72
N THR A 341 1.79 22.39 11.78
CA THR A 341 1.66 23.80 12.17
C THR A 341 3.05 24.38 12.24
N ALA A 342 3.39 25.21 11.26
CA ALA A 342 4.64 25.96 11.24
C ALA A 342 4.72 26.74 12.56
N ALA A 343 5.67 26.38 13.41
CA ALA A 343 6.00 27.13 14.61
C ALA A 343 6.31 28.57 14.19
N ALA A 344 5.61 29.53 14.79
CA ALA A 344 5.79 30.94 14.55
C ALA A 344 7.27 31.34 14.75
N PRO A 345 7.84 32.22 13.90
CA PRO A 345 9.21 32.66 14.05
C PRO A 345 9.35 33.40 15.37
N SER A 346 10.24 32.94 16.24
CA SER A 346 10.63 33.65 17.47
C SER A 346 11.22 34.98 17.11
N GLN A 347 10.62 36.04 17.66
CA GLN A 347 11.05 37.41 17.52
C GLN A 347 12.50 37.57 18.02
N GLY A 348 13.32 38.21 17.18
CA GLY A 348 14.72 38.43 17.41
C GLY A 348 15.02 39.19 18.69
N HIS A 349 15.99 38.73 19.43
CA HIS A 349 16.67 39.50 20.46
C HIS A 349 17.79 40.28 19.80
N ALA A 350 17.77 41.58 20.08
CA ALA A 350 18.73 42.61 19.63
C ALA A 350 20.18 42.20 19.99
N LYS A 351 21.09 42.46 19.05
CA LYS A 351 22.53 42.41 19.27
C LYS A 351 22.95 43.49 20.28
N PRO A 352 23.82 43.21 21.26
CA PRO A 352 24.56 44.23 21.94
C PRO A 352 25.77 44.66 21.12
N ALA A 353 26.12 45.93 21.28
CA ALA A 353 27.08 46.68 20.53
C ALA A 353 28.54 46.14 20.63
N SER A 354 29.25 46.39 19.54
CA SER A 354 30.70 46.21 19.37
C SER A 354 31.55 46.90 20.45
N TRP A 355 32.46 46.16 21.06
CA TRP A 355 33.59 46.70 21.81
C TRP A 355 34.88 46.55 20.99
N THR A 356 35.51 47.70 20.65
CA THR A 356 36.86 47.74 20.05
C THR A 356 37.89 47.98 21.15
N PRO A 357 38.99 47.22 21.22
CA PRO A 357 40.15 47.63 22.02
C PRO A 357 41.12 48.44 21.16
N ASN A 358 41.51 49.60 21.63
CA ASN A 358 42.66 50.35 21.19
C ASN A 358 43.96 49.77 21.80
N ARG A 359 44.96 49.70 20.94
CA ARG A 359 46.41 49.55 21.06
C ARG A 359 46.92 48.13 20.84
#